data_664e4ae73726f1b4c3336a334320b8f5
#
_entry.id   664e4ae73726f1b4c3336a334320b8f5
#
_cell.length_a   1.000
_cell.length_b   1.000
_cell.length_c   1.000
_cell.angle_alpha   90.00
_cell.angle_beta   90.00
_cell.angle_gamma   90.00
#
_symmetry.space_group_name_H-M   'P 1'
#
loop_
_entity.id
_entity.type
_entity.pdbx_description
1 polymer ?
#
loop_
_entity_poly.entity_id
_entity_poly.type
_entity_poly.pdbx_seq_one_letter_code
_entity_poly.pdbx_strand_id
1 'polypeptide(L)'
;MNAVQIMATTLNRIPMRKSVYFSISVAILSTFFFATDVRSDAFTKLELKKLEAVHRAIEALKPEWKALYRDGPFHEHRANLHVHSHWSHDSRGTIDEIVSAAKATGTSVLMFNEHPADHYDFFTEGHQGIKDGVLLIPGAESQGFLAFPTMSLRGMNTPTPQDFSDLVRSRSGLIFVSHLEERMDWNIQGITGVEIYNTHADFKDEKKMIDAMRNPLWLLKASAMVHKYPQESFSALQDYPGDYLKRWDELCAIAPHTGVSANDAHQNVGMVAHWVDGDKARIEDPLGKLLIELPLAAIPGSKELRQGKQIGDELFRLLLDPYENSLRHVGTHLLLTEFSEKGVRESLESGRAFVAFDWLADSTGFDFAAHASGQRYEMGSQLVFSNGLSLQGQAPLPVQWRLLHNGKLVEESTGRTIRFPVSQPGNYRAEAWLDIDGERMLWILSNPLYIAP
;
A
#
# COMPACT_ATOMS: atom_id res chain seq x y z
N MET A 1 19.04 19.89 38.62
CA MET A 1 18.14 20.70 37.80
C MET A 1 17.68 19.81 36.69
N ASN A 2 16.37 19.55 36.65
CA ASN A 2 15.79 18.56 35.72
C ASN A 2 15.75 19.09 34.28
N ALA A 3 15.94 18.20 33.31
CA ALA A 3 15.92 18.48 31.88
C ALA A 3 14.68 19.27 31.37
N VAL A 4 13.58 19.22 32.11
CA VAL A 4 12.32 19.93 31.87
C VAL A 4 12.46 21.43 32.05
N GLN A 5 13.33 21.88 32.98
CA GLN A 5 13.51 23.31 33.29
C GLN A 5 14.37 24.04 32.26
N ILE A 6 15.18 23.32 31.48
CA ILE A 6 16.01 23.90 30.41
C ILE A 6 15.17 24.17 29.15
N MET A 7 14.08 23.45 28.95
CA MET A 7 13.16 23.67 27.83
C MET A 7 12.37 24.98 27.92
N ALA A 8 12.03 25.42 29.14
CA ALA A 8 11.16 26.58 29.33
C ALA A 8 11.88 27.94 29.11
N THR A 9 13.21 27.98 29.21
CA THR A 9 13.97 29.25 29.14
C THR A 9 14.44 29.65 27.74
N THR A 10 14.43 28.73 26.77
CA THR A 10 14.92 28.99 25.41
C THR A 10 13.81 29.42 24.42
N LEU A 11 12.54 29.30 24.81
CA LEU A 11 11.39 29.51 23.92
C LEU A 11 10.86 30.95 23.84
N ASN A 12 11.36 31.85 24.63
CA ASN A 12 10.73 33.18 24.85
C ASN A 12 11.15 34.32 23.87
N ARG A 13 11.76 34.04 22.70
CA ARG A 13 12.27 35.13 21.84
C ARG A 13 12.05 35.08 20.33
N ILE A 14 11.09 34.29 19.81
CA ILE A 14 10.84 34.23 18.35
C ILE A 14 9.35 34.39 18.04
N PRO A 15 8.92 35.34 17.18
CA PRO A 15 7.53 35.47 16.76
C PRO A 15 7.19 34.41 15.74
N MET A 16 6.24 33.54 16.08
CA MET A 16 5.94 32.33 15.33
C MET A 16 4.77 32.49 14.35
N ARG A 17 5.00 32.24 13.07
CA ARG A 17 3.96 31.86 12.09
C ARG A 17 3.67 30.36 12.23
N LYS A 18 2.48 29.89 11.80
CA LYS A 18 1.98 28.50 11.96
C LYS A 18 2.94 27.36 11.52
N SER A 19 3.99 27.66 10.73
CA SER A 19 5.00 26.69 10.25
C SER A 19 6.20 26.50 11.20
N VAL A 20 6.29 27.22 12.31
CA VAL A 20 7.48 27.24 13.18
C VAL A 20 7.47 26.16 14.26
N TYR A 21 6.29 25.60 14.57
CA TYR A 21 6.17 24.54 15.60
C TYR A 21 7.02 23.30 15.31
N PHE A 22 7.20 22.95 14.04
CA PHE A 22 8.01 21.80 13.63
C PHE A 22 9.52 22.05 13.66
N SER A 23 9.96 23.28 13.40
CA SER A 23 11.40 23.61 13.35
C SER A 23 12.08 23.59 14.72
N ILE A 24 11.34 23.82 15.79
CA ILE A 24 11.88 23.86 17.16
C ILE A 24 12.09 22.44 17.72
N SER A 25 11.24 21.50 17.36
CA SER A 25 11.39 20.09 17.73
C SER A 25 12.69 19.47 17.19
N VAL A 26 13.14 19.91 15.98
CA VAL A 26 14.34 19.39 15.32
C VAL A 26 15.65 19.84 16.02
N ALA A 27 15.72 21.05 16.54
CA ALA A 27 16.96 21.59 17.15
C ALA A 27 17.29 20.96 18.52
N ILE A 28 16.28 20.50 19.27
CA ILE A 28 16.47 19.90 20.61
C ILE A 28 16.80 18.41 20.49
N LEU A 29 16.51 17.80 19.35
CA LEU A 29 16.64 16.36 19.10
C LEU A 29 18.04 15.86 18.76
N SER A 30 18.95 16.76 18.34
CA SER A 30 20.30 16.35 17.90
C SER A 30 21.24 15.92 19.03
N THR A 31 20.90 16.14 20.31
CA THR A 31 21.79 15.90 21.46
C THR A 31 21.48 14.62 22.26
N PHE A 32 20.44 13.85 21.94
CA PHE A 32 20.07 12.65 22.72
C PHE A 32 20.29 11.31 22.02
N PHE A 33 21.10 11.27 20.97
CA PHE A 33 21.33 10.06 20.16
C PHE A 33 22.58 9.27 20.57
N PHE A 34 22.90 9.11 21.86
CA PHE A 34 23.97 8.20 22.24
C PHE A 34 23.53 7.26 23.36
N ALA A 35 23.31 6.05 22.96
CA ALA A 35 23.64 4.76 23.57
C ALA A 35 22.57 3.70 23.23
N THR A 36 22.82 2.93 22.21
CA THR A 36 22.82 1.45 22.19
C THR A 36 23.01 1.02 20.74
N ASP A 37 24.14 0.43 20.45
CA ASP A 37 24.47 -0.19 19.19
C ASP A 37 23.60 -1.42 18.95
N VAL A 38 22.60 -1.29 18.14
CA VAL A 38 22.17 -2.22 17.07
C VAL A 38 21.18 -1.42 16.22
N ARG A 39 21.67 -0.69 15.22
CA ARG A 39 20.82 -0.06 14.21
C ARG A 39 20.25 -1.20 13.34
N SER A 40 18.93 -1.37 13.33
CA SER A 40 18.28 -2.16 12.29
C SER A 40 18.38 -1.37 10.97
N ASP A 41 18.35 -2.06 9.86
CA ASP A 41 18.36 -1.45 8.53
C ASP A 41 17.21 -0.43 8.37
N ALA A 42 16.04 -0.72 8.91
CA ALA A 42 14.87 0.17 8.97
C ALA A 42 15.18 1.55 9.56
N PHE A 43 15.89 1.63 10.67
CA PHE A 43 16.25 2.93 11.27
C PHE A 43 17.19 3.73 10.38
N THR A 44 18.07 3.06 9.64
CA THR A 44 18.97 3.70 8.67
C THR A 44 18.18 4.25 7.47
N LYS A 45 17.22 3.49 6.96
CA LYS A 45 16.30 3.93 5.88
C LYS A 45 15.48 5.17 6.29
N LEU A 46 15.15 5.32 7.58
CA LEU A 46 14.40 6.44 8.15
C LEU A 46 15.26 7.63 8.60
N GLU A 47 16.58 7.60 8.45
CA GLU A 47 17.40 8.78 8.71
C GLU A 47 17.02 9.92 7.75
N LEU A 48 16.86 11.13 8.30
CA LEU A 48 16.42 12.31 7.52
C LEU A 48 17.28 12.56 6.26
N LYS A 49 18.58 12.28 6.35
CA LYS A 49 19.52 12.41 5.22
C LYS A 49 19.22 11.38 4.12
N LYS A 50 18.87 10.13 4.51
CA LYS A 50 18.51 9.08 3.54
C LYS A 50 17.17 9.41 2.89
N LEU A 51 16.16 9.80 3.67
CA LEU A 51 14.85 10.21 3.13
C LEU A 51 14.98 11.40 2.15
N GLU A 52 15.84 12.38 2.47
CA GLU A 52 16.15 13.49 1.57
C GLU A 52 16.83 13.02 0.27
N ALA A 53 17.72 12.06 0.35
CA ALA A 53 18.40 11.50 -0.83
C ALA A 53 17.41 10.73 -1.72
N VAL A 54 16.56 9.89 -1.13
CA VAL A 54 15.48 9.18 -1.83
C VAL A 54 14.52 10.17 -2.49
N HIS A 55 14.05 11.19 -1.75
CA HIS A 55 13.17 12.24 -2.29
C HIS A 55 13.80 12.91 -3.53
N ARG A 56 15.07 13.32 -3.46
CA ARG A 56 15.75 13.93 -4.61
C ARG A 56 15.90 12.98 -5.78
N ALA A 57 16.14 11.70 -5.53
CA ALA A 57 16.23 10.69 -6.59
C ALA A 57 14.88 10.53 -7.31
N ILE A 58 13.78 10.46 -6.54
CA ILE A 58 12.41 10.41 -7.08
C ILE A 58 12.09 11.68 -7.89
N GLU A 59 12.39 12.87 -7.36
CA GLU A 59 12.17 14.13 -8.10
C GLU A 59 12.97 14.19 -9.40
N ALA A 60 14.17 13.59 -9.44
CA ALA A 60 15.00 13.52 -10.64
C ALA A 60 14.41 12.63 -11.76
N LEU A 61 13.49 11.71 -11.44
CA LEU A 61 12.80 10.88 -12.43
C LEU A 61 11.69 11.64 -13.18
N LYS A 62 11.09 12.66 -12.56
CA LYS A 62 9.93 13.37 -13.13
C LYS A 62 10.17 13.94 -14.54
N PRO A 63 11.31 14.59 -14.84
CA PRO A 63 11.59 15.08 -16.20
C PRO A 63 11.77 13.98 -17.25
N GLU A 64 12.11 12.76 -16.81
CA GLU A 64 12.29 11.62 -17.71
C GLU A 64 10.99 10.90 -18.01
N TRP A 65 9.95 11.09 -17.19
CA TRP A 65 8.65 10.46 -17.38
C TRP A 65 8.02 10.85 -18.72
N LYS A 66 7.45 9.87 -19.43
CA LYS A 66 6.76 10.08 -20.69
C LYS A 66 5.38 9.45 -20.67
N ALA A 67 4.38 10.22 -21.05
CA ALA A 67 3.06 9.67 -21.29
C ALA A 67 3.13 8.62 -22.41
N LEU A 68 2.64 7.43 -22.10
CA LEU A 68 2.54 6.32 -23.03
C LEU A 68 1.07 5.95 -23.21
N TYR A 69 0.75 5.49 -24.40
CA TYR A 69 -0.58 4.99 -24.73
C TYR A 69 -0.50 3.47 -24.87
N ARG A 70 -1.48 2.80 -24.31
CA ARG A 70 -1.67 1.36 -24.49
C ARG A 70 -2.47 1.10 -25.76
N ASP A 71 -2.07 0.10 -26.52
CA ASP A 71 -2.88 -0.40 -27.63
C ASP A 71 -3.98 -1.32 -27.09
N GLY A 72 -5.14 -1.33 -27.75
CA GLY A 72 -6.26 -2.22 -27.44
C GLY A 72 -7.45 -1.52 -26.77
N PRO A 73 -8.48 -2.30 -26.39
CA PRO A 73 -9.77 -1.75 -25.93
C PRO A 73 -9.82 -1.45 -24.43
N PHE A 74 -8.72 -1.67 -23.70
CA PHE A 74 -8.71 -1.57 -22.24
C PHE A 74 -8.17 -0.23 -21.77
N HIS A 75 -8.86 0.36 -20.80
CA HIS A 75 -8.44 1.57 -20.08
C HIS A 75 -7.87 1.20 -18.72
N GLU A 76 -6.76 1.83 -18.37
CA GLU A 76 -6.09 1.61 -17.11
C GLU A 76 -6.79 2.37 -15.97
N HIS A 77 -7.01 1.68 -14.86
CA HIS A 77 -7.59 2.23 -13.65
C HIS A 77 -6.81 1.75 -12.42
N ARG A 78 -6.34 2.70 -11.63
CA ARG A 78 -5.65 2.39 -10.39
C ARG A 78 -6.64 1.98 -9.32
N ALA A 79 -6.40 0.83 -8.68
CA ALA A 79 -7.21 0.27 -7.62
C ALA A 79 -6.38 -0.03 -6.36
N ASN A 80 -7.03 0.08 -5.21
CA ASN A 80 -6.53 -0.45 -3.94
C ASN A 80 -7.53 -1.49 -3.43
N LEU A 81 -7.03 -2.72 -3.17
CA LEU A 81 -7.89 -3.87 -2.90
C LEU A 81 -7.95 -4.29 -1.43
N HIS A 82 -7.18 -3.67 -0.55
CA HIS A 82 -7.17 -3.97 0.89
C HIS A 82 -7.22 -2.68 1.68
N VAL A 83 -8.44 -2.24 1.97
CA VAL A 83 -8.73 -0.96 2.63
C VAL A 83 -9.83 -1.16 3.67
N HIS A 84 -9.61 -0.67 4.89
CA HIS A 84 -10.53 -0.71 5.99
C HIS A 84 -11.08 0.69 6.30
N SER A 85 -12.35 0.76 6.66
CA SER A 85 -13.00 1.99 7.12
C SER A 85 -13.45 1.86 8.58
N HIS A 86 -14.19 2.86 9.05
CA HIS A 86 -14.77 2.86 10.41
C HIS A 86 -15.72 1.67 10.69
N TRP A 87 -16.08 0.86 9.70
CA TRP A 87 -16.82 -0.38 9.89
C TRP A 87 -15.94 -1.49 10.51
N SER A 88 -14.65 -1.46 10.24
CA SER A 88 -13.69 -2.36 10.87
C SER A 88 -13.39 -1.92 12.30
N HIS A 89 -13.21 -2.87 13.21
CA HIS A 89 -12.97 -2.60 14.63
C HIS A 89 -11.67 -1.84 14.91
N ASP A 90 -10.71 -1.91 14.01
CA ASP A 90 -9.35 -1.40 14.07
C ASP A 90 -9.07 -0.23 13.13
N SER A 91 -10.09 0.38 12.55
CA SER A 91 -10.02 1.62 11.79
C SER A 91 -11.04 2.64 12.28
N ARG A 92 -10.75 3.94 12.04
CA ARG A 92 -11.68 5.06 12.30
C ARG A 92 -11.86 5.92 11.07
N GLY A 93 -11.31 5.51 9.94
CA GLY A 93 -11.38 6.25 8.69
C GLY A 93 -12.79 6.43 8.19
N THR A 94 -13.18 7.66 7.93
CA THR A 94 -14.46 7.95 7.29
C THR A 94 -14.39 7.76 5.79
N ILE A 95 -15.52 7.45 5.16
CA ILE A 95 -15.57 7.30 3.70
C ILE A 95 -15.11 8.57 2.97
N ASP A 96 -15.37 9.76 3.54
CA ASP A 96 -14.98 11.04 2.92
C ASP A 96 -13.46 11.23 2.95
N GLU A 97 -12.79 10.86 4.05
CA GLU A 97 -11.32 10.86 4.16
C GLU A 97 -10.69 9.89 3.18
N ILE A 98 -11.21 8.66 3.10
CA ILE A 98 -10.67 7.60 2.22
C ILE A 98 -10.84 8.00 0.74
N VAL A 99 -12.02 8.49 0.35
CA VAL A 99 -12.28 8.95 -1.04
C VAL A 99 -11.45 10.19 -1.37
N SER A 100 -11.24 11.11 -0.41
CA SER A 100 -10.35 12.26 -0.61
C SER A 100 -8.92 11.81 -0.85
N ALA A 101 -8.41 10.85 -0.07
CA ALA A 101 -7.09 10.26 -0.25
C ALA A 101 -6.96 9.53 -1.60
N ALA A 102 -7.98 8.76 -2.00
CA ALA A 102 -8.01 8.09 -3.29
C ALA A 102 -7.89 9.08 -4.47
N LYS A 103 -8.64 10.18 -4.42
CA LYS A 103 -8.55 11.25 -5.43
C LYS A 103 -7.17 11.91 -5.47
N ALA A 104 -6.57 12.19 -4.31
CA ALA A 104 -5.24 12.78 -4.20
C ALA A 104 -4.14 11.87 -4.75
N THR A 105 -4.37 10.55 -4.79
CA THR A 105 -3.42 9.54 -5.27
C THR A 105 -3.73 9.04 -6.69
N GLY A 106 -4.79 9.53 -7.33
CA GLY A 106 -5.24 9.03 -8.63
C GLY A 106 -5.89 7.64 -8.60
N THR A 107 -6.19 7.12 -7.40
CA THR A 107 -6.93 5.87 -7.24
C THR A 107 -8.38 6.07 -7.64
N SER A 108 -8.86 5.30 -8.61
CA SER A 108 -10.23 5.40 -9.10
C SER A 108 -11.14 4.24 -8.62
N VAL A 109 -10.56 3.19 -8.05
CA VAL A 109 -11.30 2.03 -7.52
C VAL A 109 -10.82 1.72 -6.11
N LEU A 110 -11.75 1.61 -5.17
CA LEU A 110 -11.50 1.14 -3.80
C LEU A 110 -12.32 -0.12 -3.55
N MET A 111 -11.64 -1.19 -3.16
CA MET A 111 -12.26 -2.45 -2.77
C MET A 111 -12.05 -2.63 -1.26
N PHE A 112 -13.14 -2.48 -0.51
CA PHE A 112 -13.11 -2.52 0.95
C PHE A 112 -13.06 -3.96 1.48
N ASN A 113 -12.34 -4.15 2.57
CA ASN A 113 -12.14 -5.45 3.22
C ASN A 113 -12.44 -5.34 4.70
N GLU A 114 -13.68 -4.93 5.01
CA GLU A 114 -14.07 -4.73 6.40
C GLU A 114 -14.01 -6.05 7.17
N HIS A 115 -13.58 -5.99 8.43
CA HIS A 115 -13.67 -7.15 9.32
C HIS A 115 -15.14 -7.44 9.65
N PRO A 116 -15.65 -8.65 9.33
CA PRO A 116 -17.04 -8.99 9.59
C PRO A 116 -17.40 -8.85 11.07
N ALA A 117 -18.61 -8.33 11.34
CA ALA A 117 -19.14 -8.19 12.68
C ALA A 117 -20.65 -8.52 12.69
N ASP A 118 -21.14 -9.04 13.83
CA ASP A 118 -22.55 -9.48 13.96
C ASP A 118 -23.56 -8.35 13.77
N HIS A 119 -23.16 -7.11 14.05
CA HIS A 119 -24.05 -5.95 14.05
C HIS A 119 -24.26 -5.31 12.67
N TYR A 120 -23.47 -5.67 11.65
CA TYR A 120 -23.65 -5.15 10.29
C TYR A 120 -23.35 -6.20 9.22
N ASP A 121 -23.88 -6.01 8.01
CA ASP A 121 -23.59 -6.80 6.84
C ASP A 121 -22.70 -5.99 5.88
N PHE A 122 -21.43 -6.33 5.81
CA PHE A 122 -20.45 -5.61 4.99
C PHE A 122 -20.84 -5.49 3.52
N PHE A 123 -21.64 -6.42 3.00
CA PHE A 123 -22.06 -6.40 1.60
C PHE A 123 -23.23 -5.45 1.36
N THR A 124 -24.27 -5.49 2.20
CA THR A 124 -25.47 -4.66 2.00
C THR A 124 -25.37 -3.27 2.63
N GLU A 125 -24.56 -3.12 3.67
CA GLU A 125 -24.40 -1.89 4.44
C GLU A 125 -23.02 -1.23 4.19
N GLY A 126 -22.08 -1.96 3.54
CA GLY A 126 -20.75 -1.49 3.21
C GLY A 126 -20.73 -0.41 2.12
N HIS A 127 -19.57 0.18 1.94
CA HIS A 127 -19.38 1.23 0.95
C HIS A 127 -19.45 0.67 -0.48
N GLN A 128 -20.36 1.20 -1.30
CA GLN A 128 -20.60 0.73 -2.67
C GLN A 128 -21.03 1.86 -3.61
N GLY A 129 -20.86 1.64 -4.91
CA GLY A 129 -21.24 2.60 -5.94
C GLY A 129 -20.17 3.65 -6.20
N ILE A 130 -20.51 4.71 -6.91
CA ILE A 130 -19.57 5.79 -7.26
C ILE A 130 -19.76 6.97 -6.32
N LYS A 131 -18.66 7.38 -5.66
CA LYS A 131 -18.60 8.58 -4.82
C LYS A 131 -17.46 9.47 -5.31
N ASP A 132 -17.80 10.69 -5.71
CA ASP A 132 -16.84 11.71 -6.20
C ASP A 132 -15.88 11.21 -7.31
N GLY A 133 -16.38 10.30 -8.19
CA GLY A 133 -15.61 9.70 -9.28
C GLY A 133 -14.80 8.47 -8.90
N VAL A 134 -14.85 8.04 -7.63
CA VAL A 134 -14.19 6.80 -7.17
C VAL A 134 -15.24 5.70 -7.07
N LEU A 135 -14.98 4.56 -7.68
CA LEU A 135 -15.80 3.36 -7.60
C LEU A 135 -15.48 2.60 -6.30
N LEU A 136 -16.51 2.37 -5.50
CA LEU A 136 -16.44 1.67 -4.21
C LEU A 136 -17.05 0.28 -4.37
N ILE A 137 -16.34 -0.75 -3.94
CA ILE A 137 -16.79 -2.14 -4.00
C ILE A 137 -16.69 -2.74 -2.59
N PRO A 138 -17.81 -3.26 -2.03
CA PRO A 138 -17.83 -3.85 -0.71
C PRO A 138 -17.22 -5.24 -0.70
N GLY A 139 -16.53 -5.58 0.37
CA GLY A 139 -15.93 -6.87 0.62
C GLY A 139 -15.56 -7.04 2.08
N ALA A 140 -14.90 -8.15 2.38
CA ALA A 140 -14.45 -8.44 3.73
C ALA A 140 -13.08 -9.11 3.74
N GLU A 141 -12.29 -8.81 4.76
CA GLU A 141 -11.19 -9.67 5.16
C GLU A 141 -11.72 -10.70 6.15
N SER A 142 -11.80 -11.94 5.71
CA SER A 142 -12.39 -13.03 6.49
C SER A 142 -11.75 -14.37 6.18
N GLN A 143 -11.52 -15.17 7.21
CA GLN A 143 -10.95 -16.52 7.12
C GLN A 143 -9.66 -16.61 6.30
N GLY A 144 -8.85 -15.52 6.29
CA GLY A 144 -7.59 -15.46 5.56
C GLY A 144 -7.73 -15.07 4.09
N PHE A 145 -8.84 -14.47 3.72
CA PHE A 145 -9.09 -14.00 2.36
C PHE A 145 -9.58 -12.56 2.30
N LEU A 146 -9.28 -11.91 1.20
CA LEU A 146 -10.04 -10.77 0.71
C LEU A 146 -11.20 -11.33 -0.13
N ALA A 147 -12.40 -11.22 0.38
CA ALA A 147 -13.59 -11.77 -0.25
C ALA A 147 -14.50 -10.66 -0.77
N PHE A 148 -14.85 -10.74 -2.05
CA PHE A 148 -15.74 -9.81 -2.73
C PHE A 148 -16.93 -10.57 -3.31
N PRO A 149 -17.90 -10.95 -2.49
CA PRO A 149 -19.08 -11.69 -2.95
C PRO A 149 -19.96 -10.82 -3.86
N THR A 150 -20.94 -11.43 -4.52
CA THR A 150 -21.98 -10.70 -5.29
C THR A 150 -23.31 -10.60 -4.54
N MET A 151 -23.35 -11.13 -3.33
CA MET A 151 -24.49 -11.08 -2.42
C MET A 151 -24.04 -11.26 -0.98
N SER A 152 -24.92 -10.91 -0.03
CA SER A 152 -24.67 -11.12 1.39
C SER A 152 -24.33 -12.59 1.71
N LEU A 153 -23.33 -12.75 2.56
CA LEU A 153 -22.95 -14.04 3.14
C LEU A 153 -23.41 -14.18 4.60
N ARG A 154 -24.19 -13.23 5.11
CA ARG A 154 -24.65 -13.18 6.49
C ARG A 154 -25.42 -14.46 6.87
N GLY A 155 -25.07 -15.05 8.00
CA GLY A 155 -25.69 -16.27 8.50
C GLY A 155 -25.23 -17.56 7.81
N MET A 156 -24.31 -17.48 6.87
CA MET A 156 -23.72 -18.65 6.22
C MET A 156 -22.53 -19.13 7.06
N ASN A 157 -22.51 -20.43 7.36
CA ASN A 157 -21.42 -21.05 8.12
C ASN A 157 -20.51 -21.82 7.17
N THR A 158 -19.23 -21.58 7.28
CA THR A 158 -18.19 -22.26 6.50
C THR A 158 -17.13 -22.78 7.47
N PRO A 159 -17.07 -24.10 7.72
CA PRO A 159 -16.19 -24.67 8.73
C PRO A 159 -14.70 -24.62 8.37
N THR A 160 -14.37 -24.51 7.11
CA THR A 160 -12.98 -24.46 6.64
C THR A 160 -12.75 -23.29 5.68
N PRO A 161 -11.50 -22.82 5.49
CA PRO A 161 -11.17 -21.81 4.48
C PRO A 161 -11.55 -22.26 3.06
N GLN A 162 -11.45 -23.55 2.73
CA GLN A 162 -11.89 -24.06 1.42
C GLN A 162 -13.40 -23.92 1.24
N ASP A 163 -14.21 -24.26 2.26
CA ASP A 163 -15.67 -24.10 2.20
C ASP A 163 -16.07 -22.64 2.00
N PHE A 164 -15.33 -21.72 2.64
CA PHE A 164 -15.56 -20.27 2.45
C PHE A 164 -15.21 -19.83 1.02
N SER A 165 -14.07 -20.26 0.50
CA SER A 165 -13.69 -20.02 -0.90
C SER A 165 -14.75 -20.55 -1.86
N ASP A 166 -15.17 -21.79 -1.70
CA ASP A 166 -16.19 -22.43 -2.54
C ASP A 166 -17.54 -21.70 -2.47
N LEU A 167 -17.91 -21.22 -1.27
CA LEU A 167 -19.13 -20.44 -1.08
C LEU A 167 -19.08 -19.13 -1.88
N VAL A 168 -17.99 -18.34 -1.74
CA VAL A 168 -17.81 -17.08 -2.46
C VAL A 168 -17.80 -17.32 -3.98
N ARG A 169 -17.04 -18.31 -4.44
CA ARG A 169 -16.88 -18.65 -5.86
C ARG A 169 -18.16 -19.19 -6.49
N SER A 170 -18.93 -20.01 -5.78
CA SER A 170 -20.21 -20.54 -6.27
C SER A 170 -21.24 -19.45 -6.58
N ARG A 171 -21.01 -18.24 -6.06
CA ARG A 171 -21.84 -17.05 -6.28
C ARG A 171 -21.14 -16.00 -7.16
N SER A 172 -20.20 -16.41 -7.99
CA SER A 172 -19.43 -15.53 -8.87
C SER A 172 -18.70 -14.39 -8.14
N GLY A 173 -18.39 -14.59 -6.86
CA GLY A 173 -17.56 -13.66 -6.08
C GLY A 173 -16.09 -13.83 -6.41
N LEU A 174 -15.29 -12.79 -6.18
CA LEU A 174 -13.83 -12.84 -6.22
C LEU A 174 -13.29 -13.18 -4.83
N ILE A 175 -12.18 -13.92 -4.80
CA ILE A 175 -11.52 -14.28 -3.55
C ILE A 175 -10.00 -14.36 -3.75
N PHE A 176 -9.26 -13.68 -2.87
CA PHE A 176 -7.80 -13.65 -2.88
C PHE A 176 -7.27 -14.08 -1.51
N VAL A 177 -6.23 -14.88 -1.46
CA VAL A 177 -5.55 -15.16 -0.19
C VAL A 177 -4.93 -13.85 0.31
N SER A 178 -5.34 -13.41 1.51
CA SER A 178 -4.75 -12.27 2.20
C SER A 178 -3.56 -12.71 3.06
N HIS A 179 -2.64 -11.79 3.36
CA HIS A 179 -1.48 -12.08 4.21
C HIS A 179 -0.80 -13.39 3.84
N LEU A 180 -0.35 -13.47 2.59
CA LEU A 180 0.23 -14.70 2.05
C LEU A 180 1.42 -15.19 2.90
N GLU A 181 2.16 -14.28 3.59
CA GLU A 181 3.26 -14.62 4.50
C GLU A 181 2.84 -15.53 5.66
N GLU A 182 1.56 -15.49 6.03
CA GLU A 182 1.00 -16.34 7.09
C GLU A 182 0.42 -17.66 6.53
N ARG A 183 0.36 -17.81 5.18
CA ARG A 183 -0.39 -18.86 4.49
C ARG A 183 0.37 -19.47 3.31
N MET A 184 1.70 -19.50 3.41
CA MET A 184 2.58 -20.01 2.35
C MET A 184 2.35 -21.49 1.98
N ASP A 185 1.79 -22.27 2.89
CA ASP A 185 1.47 -23.70 2.73
C ASP A 185 0.02 -23.96 2.26
N TRP A 186 -0.79 -22.91 2.09
CA TRP A 186 -2.18 -23.07 1.68
C TRP A 186 -2.30 -23.54 0.23
N ASN A 187 -3.13 -24.57 0.01
CA ASN A 187 -3.43 -25.15 -1.31
C ASN A 187 -4.94 -25.07 -1.60
N ILE A 188 -5.52 -23.87 -1.38
CA ILE A 188 -6.95 -23.62 -1.63
C ILE A 188 -7.21 -23.64 -3.13
N GLN A 189 -8.23 -24.37 -3.54
CA GLN A 189 -8.63 -24.51 -4.94
C GLN A 189 -9.64 -23.43 -5.35
N GLY A 190 -9.62 -23.06 -6.63
CA GLY A 190 -10.65 -22.19 -7.22
C GLY A 190 -10.58 -20.72 -6.82
N ILE A 191 -9.53 -20.29 -6.11
CA ILE A 191 -9.34 -18.86 -5.77
C ILE A 191 -9.09 -18.01 -7.01
N THR A 192 -9.47 -16.74 -6.98
CA THR A 192 -9.16 -15.77 -8.05
C THR A 192 -7.66 -15.46 -8.09
N GLY A 193 -7.04 -15.32 -6.91
CA GLY A 193 -5.64 -14.99 -6.83
C GLY A 193 -5.12 -14.83 -5.40
N VAL A 194 -4.02 -14.11 -5.26
CA VAL A 194 -3.34 -13.91 -3.98
C VAL A 194 -2.78 -12.49 -3.89
N GLU A 195 -2.60 -11.98 -2.69
CA GLU A 195 -1.71 -10.84 -2.45
C GLU A 195 -0.28 -11.25 -2.76
N ILE A 196 0.38 -10.50 -3.65
CA ILE A 196 1.79 -10.71 -4.01
C ILE A 196 2.71 -9.66 -3.36
N TYR A 197 2.12 -8.76 -2.61
CA TYR A 197 2.76 -7.78 -1.74
C TYR A 197 1.73 -7.29 -0.71
N ASN A 198 2.15 -7.15 0.54
CA ASN A 198 1.35 -6.56 1.59
C ASN A 198 2.21 -5.57 2.39
N THR A 199 1.77 -4.30 2.45
CA THR A 199 2.46 -3.23 3.16
C THR A 199 2.62 -3.52 4.66
N HIS A 200 1.63 -4.18 5.26
CA HIS A 200 1.67 -4.54 6.68
C HIS A 200 2.75 -5.58 6.98
N ALA A 201 3.04 -6.51 6.04
CA ALA A 201 4.08 -7.51 6.22
C ALA A 201 5.47 -6.88 6.37
N ASP A 202 5.81 -5.89 5.54
CA ASP A 202 7.08 -5.15 5.64
C ASP A 202 7.25 -4.50 7.01
N PHE A 203 6.16 -4.02 7.62
CA PHE A 203 6.19 -3.48 8.99
C PHE A 203 6.34 -4.58 10.04
N LYS A 204 5.67 -5.73 9.88
CA LYS A 204 5.71 -6.85 10.88
C LYS A 204 7.12 -7.40 11.09
N ASP A 205 7.93 -7.45 10.05
CA ASP A 205 9.30 -7.97 10.11
C ASP A 205 10.24 -7.07 10.91
N GLU A 206 9.86 -5.80 11.11
CA GLU A 206 10.63 -4.80 11.82
C GLU A 206 10.20 -4.63 13.29
N LYS A 207 10.32 -5.70 14.11
CA LYS A 207 9.89 -5.71 15.52
C LYS A 207 10.40 -4.51 16.33
N LYS A 208 11.65 -4.10 16.15
CA LYS A 208 12.22 -2.94 16.85
C LYS A 208 11.55 -1.64 16.45
N MET A 209 11.12 -1.52 15.20
CA MET A 209 10.38 -0.37 14.71
C MET A 209 8.98 -0.34 15.30
N ILE A 210 8.28 -1.47 15.36
CA ILE A 210 6.97 -1.59 16.01
C ILE A 210 7.05 -1.16 17.47
N ASP A 211 8.08 -1.62 18.20
CA ASP A 211 8.28 -1.23 19.60
C ASP A 211 8.58 0.26 19.76
N ALA A 212 9.34 0.84 18.81
CA ALA A 212 9.59 2.27 18.77
C ALA A 212 8.30 3.07 18.49
N MET A 213 7.47 2.65 17.55
CA MET A 213 6.18 3.28 17.22
C MET A 213 5.18 3.29 18.39
N ARG A 214 5.31 2.36 19.34
CA ARG A 214 4.51 2.34 20.58
C ARG A 214 5.00 3.35 21.62
N ASN A 215 6.17 3.97 21.41
CA ASN A 215 6.76 4.93 22.33
C ASN A 215 6.40 6.37 21.91
N PRO A 216 5.58 7.12 22.70
CA PRO A 216 5.15 8.46 22.37
C PRO A 216 6.32 9.46 22.17
N LEU A 217 7.43 9.25 22.88
CA LEU A 217 8.62 10.09 22.72
C LEU A 217 9.33 9.83 21.39
N TRP A 218 9.30 8.59 20.91
CA TRP A 218 9.81 8.26 19.59
C TRP A 218 8.89 8.82 18.51
N LEU A 219 7.58 8.73 18.67
CA LEU A 219 6.60 9.31 17.74
C LEU A 219 6.77 10.82 17.60
N LEU A 220 7.01 11.53 18.71
CA LEU A 220 7.34 12.97 18.67
C LEU A 220 8.62 13.22 17.86
N LYS A 221 9.62 12.34 17.95
CA LYS A 221 10.84 12.43 17.13
C LYS A 221 10.57 12.15 15.66
N ALA A 222 9.81 11.11 15.36
CA ALA A 222 9.43 10.74 14.01
C ALA A 222 8.61 11.82 13.32
N SER A 223 7.90 12.66 14.07
CA SER A 223 7.04 13.72 13.53
C SER A 223 7.75 14.66 12.55
N ALA A 224 9.01 14.99 12.78
CA ALA A 224 9.78 15.85 11.89
C ALA A 224 10.08 15.20 10.53
N MET A 225 10.37 13.90 10.53
CA MET A 225 10.61 13.11 9.31
C MET A 225 9.30 12.97 8.51
N VAL A 226 8.24 12.53 9.20
CA VAL A 226 6.93 12.35 8.61
C VAL A 226 6.36 13.64 8.03
N HIS A 227 6.60 14.79 8.70
CA HIS A 227 6.16 16.08 8.16
C HIS A 227 6.95 16.51 6.93
N LYS A 228 8.27 16.29 6.91
CA LYS A 228 9.13 16.74 5.82
C LYS A 228 9.09 15.81 4.59
N TYR A 229 9.05 14.51 4.82
CA TYR A 229 9.05 13.46 3.81
C TYR A 229 7.98 12.39 4.14
N PRO A 230 6.67 12.76 4.05
CA PRO A 230 5.60 11.87 4.52
C PRO A 230 5.54 10.56 3.74
N GLN A 231 5.67 10.61 2.42
CA GLN A 231 5.59 9.40 1.60
C GLN A 231 6.84 8.56 1.74
N GLU A 232 8.02 9.17 1.69
CA GLU A 232 9.28 8.45 1.82
C GLU A 232 9.42 7.81 3.19
N SER A 233 8.96 8.48 4.26
CA SER A 233 8.94 7.92 5.61
C SER A 233 8.01 6.70 5.72
N PHE A 234 6.85 6.76 5.09
CA PHE A 234 5.91 5.64 5.05
C PHE A 234 6.46 4.47 4.23
N SER A 235 7.07 4.76 3.09
CA SER A 235 7.49 3.76 2.09
C SER A 235 8.92 3.26 2.28
N ALA A 236 9.67 3.80 3.27
CA ALA A 236 11.08 3.46 3.50
C ALA A 236 11.34 1.98 3.75
N LEU A 237 10.34 1.25 4.24
CA LEU A 237 10.45 -0.16 4.59
C LEU A 237 10.09 -1.11 3.45
N GLN A 238 9.73 -0.58 2.26
CA GLN A 238 9.45 -1.43 1.10
C GLN A 238 10.61 -2.38 0.84
N ASP A 239 10.30 -3.67 0.84
CA ASP A 239 11.22 -4.74 0.51
C ASP A 239 10.76 -5.53 -0.73
N TYR A 240 11.68 -6.29 -1.33
CA TYR A 240 11.33 -7.17 -2.44
C TYR A 240 10.56 -8.40 -1.94
N PRO A 241 9.31 -8.63 -2.38
CA PRO A 241 8.46 -9.69 -1.84
C PRO A 241 8.81 -11.07 -2.43
N GLY A 242 10.07 -11.48 -2.30
CA GLY A 242 10.63 -12.66 -2.97
C GLY A 242 9.88 -13.96 -2.65
N ASP A 243 9.51 -14.19 -1.37
CA ASP A 243 8.79 -15.38 -0.94
C ASP A 243 7.35 -15.39 -1.46
N TYR A 244 6.66 -14.23 -1.46
CA TYR A 244 5.33 -14.07 -2.06
C TYR A 244 5.35 -14.41 -3.55
N LEU A 245 6.30 -13.82 -4.29
CA LEU A 245 6.42 -14.03 -5.73
C LEU A 245 6.76 -15.48 -6.07
N LYS A 246 7.62 -16.11 -5.29
CA LYS A 246 7.92 -17.53 -5.43
C LYS A 246 6.67 -18.39 -5.22
N ARG A 247 5.91 -18.13 -4.14
CA ARG A 247 4.69 -18.87 -3.86
C ARG A 247 3.64 -18.64 -4.95
N TRP A 248 3.48 -17.43 -5.41
CA TRP A 248 2.57 -17.10 -6.50
C TRP A 248 2.95 -17.80 -7.81
N ASP A 249 4.24 -17.81 -8.18
CA ASP A 249 4.74 -18.54 -9.35
C ASP A 249 4.43 -20.05 -9.25
N GLU A 250 4.55 -20.65 -8.04
CA GLU A 250 4.17 -22.05 -7.78
C GLU A 250 2.66 -22.29 -7.99
N LEU A 251 1.81 -21.41 -7.50
CA LEU A 251 0.36 -21.46 -7.70
C LEU A 251 -0.01 -21.27 -9.18
N CYS A 252 0.61 -20.32 -9.86
CA CYS A 252 0.42 -20.06 -11.28
C CYS A 252 0.87 -21.24 -12.18
N ALA A 253 1.75 -22.09 -11.70
CA ALA A 253 2.11 -23.32 -12.41
C ALA A 253 0.99 -24.37 -12.40
N ILE A 254 0.04 -24.27 -11.46
CA ILE A 254 -1.10 -25.22 -11.33
C ILE A 254 -2.32 -24.68 -12.10
N ALA A 255 -2.64 -23.40 -11.90
CA ALA A 255 -3.76 -22.71 -12.55
C ALA A 255 -3.48 -21.20 -12.61
N PRO A 256 -4.14 -20.43 -13.50
CA PRO A 256 -4.04 -19.00 -13.50
C PRO A 256 -4.53 -18.39 -12.17
N HIS A 257 -3.69 -17.54 -11.56
CA HIS A 257 -4.00 -16.80 -10.36
C HIS A 257 -3.56 -15.34 -10.51
N THR A 258 -4.46 -14.40 -10.26
CA THR A 258 -4.17 -12.98 -10.32
C THR A 258 -3.39 -12.53 -9.10
N GLY A 259 -2.23 -11.93 -9.33
CA GLY A 259 -1.46 -11.24 -8.29
C GLY A 259 -1.99 -9.82 -8.07
N VAL A 260 -2.26 -9.46 -6.82
CA VAL A 260 -2.73 -8.13 -6.42
C VAL A 260 -1.88 -7.57 -5.29
N SER A 261 -1.86 -6.24 -5.13
CA SER A 261 -1.23 -5.60 -3.98
C SER A 261 -2.23 -5.38 -2.85
N ALA A 262 -1.72 -5.42 -1.63
CA ALA A 262 -2.43 -5.05 -0.42
C ALA A 262 -1.80 -3.82 0.23
N ASN A 263 -2.62 -2.80 0.49
CA ASN A 263 -2.22 -1.65 1.28
C ASN A 263 -2.48 -1.90 2.76
N ASP A 264 -3.50 -2.69 3.07
CA ASP A 264 -3.97 -2.96 4.44
C ASP A 264 -4.16 -1.65 5.22
N ALA A 265 -4.85 -0.70 4.56
CA ALA A 265 -4.92 0.69 4.97
C ALA A 265 -5.95 0.89 6.07
N HIS A 266 -5.49 1.25 7.28
CA HIS A 266 -6.34 1.45 8.46
C HIS A 266 -6.29 2.87 9.03
N GLN A 267 -5.19 3.60 8.81
CA GLN A 267 -4.91 4.88 9.47
C GLN A 267 -4.98 4.76 11.01
N ASN A 268 -4.35 3.72 11.56
CA ASN A 268 -4.41 3.40 12.99
C ASN A 268 -3.06 3.47 13.70
N VAL A 269 -1.99 3.89 13.01
CA VAL A 269 -0.65 4.04 13.59
C VAL A 269 -0.34 5.52 13.82
N GLY A 270 -0.05 5.90 15.07
CA GLY A 270 0.24 7.28 15.40
C GLY A 270 -0.16 7.67 16.81
N MET A 271 -0.45 8.96 17.01
CA MET A 271 -0.95 9.47 18.29
C MET A 271 -1.88 10.67 18.11
N VAL A 272 -2.82 10.78 19.03
CA VAL A 272 -3.76 11.89 19.15
C VAL A 272 -3.65 12.46 20.56
N ALA A 273 -3.48 13.77 20.68
CA ALA A 273 -3.40 14.45 21.97
C ALA A 273 -4.71 15.19 22.23
N HIS A 274 -5.33 14.94 23.36
CA HIS A 274 -6.52 15.64 23.85
C HIS A 274 -6.21 16.47 25.08
N TRP A 275 -6.82 17.65 25.17
CA TRP A 275 -6.80 18.44 26.38
C TRP A 275 -7.87 17.89 27.34
N VAL A 276 -7.46 17.29 28.48
CA VAL A 276 -8.43 16.56 29.32
C VAL A 276 -8.83 17.27 30.59
N ASP A 277 -7.89 17.83 31.35
CA ASP A 277 -8.16 18.50 32.63
C ASP A 277 -7.06 19.47 32.99
N GLY A 278 -7.42 20.65 33.47
CA GLY A 278 -6.49 21.66 33.99
C GLY A 278 -5.26 21.82 33.08
N ASP A 279 -4.12 21.37 33.53
CA ASP A 279 -2.84 21.43 32.81
C ASP A 279 -2.38 20.06 32.28
N LYS A 280 -3.31 19.13 31.92
CA LYS A 280 -2.99 17.82 31.40
C LYS A 280 -3.44 17.61 29.96
N ALA A 281 -2.64 16.84 29.24
CA ALA A 281 -3.00 16.23 27.97
C ALA A 281 -2.99 14.70 28.07
N ARG A 282 -3.93 14.08 27.41
CA ARG A 282 -4.04 12.64 27.22
C ARG A 282 -3.59 12.31 25.81
N ILE A 283 -2.59 11.46 25.70
CA ILE A 283 -2.08 10.96 24.42
C ILE A 283 -2.65 9.57 24.19
N GLU A 284 -3.36 9.38 23.10
CA GLU A 284 -3.99 8.13 22.68
C GLU A 284 -3.41 7.68 21.34
N ASP A 285 -3.55 6.39 21.02
CA ASP A 285 -3.41 5.95 19.64
C ASP A 285 -4.63 6.45 18.80
N PRO A 286 -4.61 6.33 17.46
CA PRO A 286 -5.72 6.77 16.62
C PRO A 286 -7.05 6.03 16.88
N LEU A 287 -7.02 4.87 17.56
CA LEU A 287 -8.20 4.10 17.93
C LEU A 287 -8.80 4.54 19.29
N GLY A 288 -8.12 5.45 20.00
CA GLY A 288 -8.56 5.97 21.30
C GLY A 288 -8.01 5.22 22.52
N LYS A 289 -7.04 4.31 22.32
CA LYS A 289 -6.38 3.63 23.44
C LYS A 289 -5.35 4.55 24.09
N LEU A 290 -5.44 4.72 25.39
CA LEU A 290 -4.51 5.53 26.17
C LEU A 290 -3.06 5.00 26.04
N LEU A 291 -2.16 5.88 25.60
CA LEU A 291 -0.72 5.64 25.59
C LEU A 291 -0.05 6.24 26.83
N ILE A 292 -0.32 7.53 27.12
CA ILE A 292 0.24 8.24 28.27
C ILE A 292 -0.56 9.50 28.59
N GLU A 293 -0.58 9.92 29.85
CA GLU A 293 -0.99 11.27 30.26
C GLU A 293 0.24 12.11 30.62
N LEU A 294 0.28 13.33 30.13
CA LEU A 294 1.38 14.29 30.34
C LEU A 294 0.86 15.64 30.82
N PRO A 295 1.64 16.36 31.67
CA PRO A 295 1.39 17.77 31.85
C PRO A 295 1.48 18.54 30.52
N LEU A 296 0.57 19.47 30.26
CA LEU A 296 0.61 20.30 29.05
C LEU A 296 1.94 21.04 28.88
N ALA A 297 2.58 21.42 29.99
CA ALA A 297 3.90 22.04 29.97
C ALA A 297 5.01 21.13 29.38
N ALA A 298 4.79 19.80 29.30
CA ALA A 298 5.70 18.87 28.66
C ALA A 298 5.50 18.80 27.12
N ILE A 299 4.43 19.38 26.60
CA ILE A 299 4.14 19.40 25.16
C ILE A 299 4.63 20.73 24.57
N PRO A 300 5.61 20.71 23.65
CA PRO A 300 6.09 21.91 22.99
C PRO A 300 4.94 22.65 22.28
N GLY A 301 4.87 23.97 22.44
CA GLY A 301 3.83 24.77 21.81
C GLY A 301 2.42 24.60 22.41
N SER A 302 2.27 23.99 23.58
CA SER A 302 0.97 23.71 24.19
C SER A 302 0.08 24.93 24.42
N LYS A 303 0.66 26.13 24.61
CA LYS A 303 -0.10 27.38 24.73
C LYS A 303 -0.80 27.74 23.43
N GLU A 304 -0.08 27.61 22.33
CA GLU A 304 -0.55 27.89 20.98
C GLU A 304 -1.54 26.81 20.51
N LEU A 305 -1.26 25.54 20.83
CA LEU A 305 -2.16 24.42 20.52
C LEU A 305 -3.52 24.53 21.21
N ARG A 306 -3.60 25.22 22.34
CA ARG A 306 -4.85 25.47 23.08
C ARG A 306 -5.64 26.69 22.62
N GLN A 307 -5.08 27.56 21.77
CA GLN A 307 -5.79 28.76 21.34
C GLN A 307 -7.10 28.38 20.62
N GLY A 308 -8.22 28.91 21.17
CA GLY A 308 -9.56 28.65 20.63
C GLY A 308 -10.11 27.26 20.92
N LYS A 309 -9.45 26.46 21.77
CA LYS A 309 -9.89 25.12 22.15
C LYS A 309 -10.39 25.07 23.60
N GLN A 310 -11.19 24.05 23.89
CA GLN A 310 -11.75 23.76 25.19
C GLN A 310 -11.22 22.42 25.72
N ILE A 311 -11.40 22.18 27.01
CA ILE A 311 -11.15 20.85 27.61
C ILE A 311 -12.02 19.82 26.88
N GLY A 312 -11.42 18.71 26.45
CA GLY A 312 -12.00 17.70 25.59
C GLY A 312 -11.55 17.76 24.13
N ASP A 313 -11.08 18.93 23.69
CA ASP A 313 -10.68 19.09 22.27
C ASP A 313 -9.35 18.39 21.96
N GLU A 314 -9.23 17.94 20.72
CA GLU A 314 -7.97 17.46 20.15
C GLU A 314 -6.96 18.63 20.05
N LEU A 315 -5.80 18.48 20.65
CA LEU A 315 -4.71 19.44 20.57
C LEU A 315 -3.92 19.31 19.27
N PHE A 316 -3.54 18.07 18.96
CA PHE A 316 -2.87 17.71 17.72
C PHE A 316 -3.07 16.22 17.40
N ARG A 317 -2.84 15.88 16.13
CA ARG A 317 -2.83 14.51 15.62
C ARG A 317 -1.56 14.29 14.79
N LEU A 318 -0.91 13.17 15.01
CA LEU A 318 0.20 12.67 14.20
C LEU A 318 -0.17 11.27 13.72
N LEU A 319 -0.38 11.11 12.42
CA LEU A 319 -0.58 9.83 11.78
C LEU A 319 0.69 9.44 11.03
N LEU A 320 1.12 8.19 11.17
CA LEU A 320 2.26 7.63 10.45
C LEU A 320 1.81 6.90 9.18
N ASP A 321 0.56 6.45 9.15
CA ASP A 321 -0.07 5.67 8.09
C ASP A 321 -1.34 6.34 7.51
N PRO A 322 -1.33 7.65 7.18
CA PRO A 322 -2.52 8.28 6.62
C PRO A 322 -2.91 7.58 5.31
N TYR A 323 -4.22 7.51 5.03
CA TYR A 323 -4.74 6.85 3.81
C TYR A 323 -4.04 7.34 2.54
N GLU A 324 -3.76 8.64 2.40
CA GLU A 324 -3.07 9.16 1.22
C GLU A 324 -1.71 8.49 1.00
N ASN A 325 -0.90 8.33 2.07
CA ASN A 325 0.41 7.69 1.95
C ASN A 325 0.29 6.19 1.65
N SER A 326 -0.64 5.52 2.33
CA SER A 326 -0.90 4.11 2.13
C SER A 326 -1.40 3.82 0.71
N LEU A 327 -2.44 4.54 0.26
CA LEU A 327 -2.99 4.36 -1.09
C LEU A 327 -2.00 4.74 -2.20
N ARG A 328 -1.09 5.69 -1.97
CA ARG A 328 -0.03 6.06 -2.92
C ARG A 328 1.09 5.04 -2.97
N HIS A 329 1.35 4.33 -1.87
CA HIS A 329 2.50 3.44 -1.76
C HIS A 329 2.49 2.40 -2.87
N VAL A 330 1.43 1.62 -2.98
CA VAL A 330 1.28 0.57 -3.97
C VAL A 330 -0.16 0.50 -4.46
N GLY A 331 -0.35 0.20 -5.73
CA GLY A 331 -1.67 -0.01 -6.32
C GLY A 331 -1.70 -1.22 -7.25
N THR A 332 -2.90 -1.79 -7.43
CA THR A 332 -3.19 -2.74 -8.49
C THR A 332 -3.83 -1.99 -9.64
N HIS A 333 -3.16 -1.91 -10.77
CA HIS A 333 -3.67 -1.26 -11.97
C HIS A 333 -4.50 -2.26 -12.78
N LEU A 334 -5.76 -1.95 -12.98
CA LEU A 334 -6.75 -2.78 -13.66
C LEU A 334 -6.94 -2.31 -15.11
N LEU A 335 -7.09 -3.24 -16.02
CA LEU A 335 -7.32 -2.98 -17.43
C LEU A 335 -8.78 -3.28 -17.76
N LEU A 336 -9.61 -2.21 -17.75
CA LEU A 336 -11.06 -2.31 -17.86
C LEU A 336 -11.54 -1.99 -19.28
N THR A 337 -12.60 -2.67 -19.73
CA THR A 337 -13.36 -2.29 -20.92
C THR A 337 -14.37 -1.19 -20.62
N GLU A 338 -14.88 -1.16 -19.39
CA GLU A 338 -15.81 -0.15 -18.88
C GLU A 338 -15.52 0.16 -17.42
N PHE A 339 -15.68 1.40 -17.02
CA PHE A 339 -15.53 1.82 -15.62
C PHE A 339 -16.79 1.45 -14.82
N SER A 340 -16.82 0.22 -14.35
CA SER A 340 -17.93 -0.36 -13.59
C SER A 340 -17.43 -1.48 -12.68
N GLU A 341 -18.21 -1.85 -11.67
CA GLU A 341 -17.91 -3.02 -10.82
C GLU A 341 -17.75 -4.30 -11.66
N LYS A 342 -18.58 -4.47 -12.70
CA LYS A 342 -18.47 -5.59 -13.63
C LYS A 342 -17.11 -5.58 -14.34
N GLY A 343 -16.69 -4.43 -14.88
CA GLY A 343 -15.38 -4.30 -15.53
C GLY A 343 -14.22 -4.62 -14.59
N VAL A 344 -14.29 -4.18 -13.32
CA VAL A 344 -13.30 -4.50 -12.28
C VAL A 344 -13.25 -6.01 -12.04
N ARG A 345 -14.42 -6.66 -11.84
CA ARG A 345 -14.50 -8.11 -11.63
C ARG A 345 -13.94 -8.90 -12.81
N GLU A 346 -14.28 -8.54 -14.04
CA GLU A 346 -13.77 -9.17 -15.25
C GLU A 346 -12.25 -9.00 -15.41
N SER A 347 -11.71 -7.83 -15.06
CA SER A 347 -10.28 -7.57 -15.10
C SER A 347 -9.52 -8.46 -14.11
N LEU A 348 -9.97 -8.51 -12.87
CA LEU A 348 -9.36 -9.30 -11.80
C LEU A 348 -9.50 -10.82 -12.06
N GLU A 349 -10.66 -11.29 -12.51
CA GLU A 349 -10.88 -12.69 -12.86
C GLU A 349 -9.98 -13.16 -14.01
N SER A 350 -9.69 -12.25 -14.94
CA SER A 350 -8.88 -12.57 -16.13
C SER A 350 -7.37 -12.30 -15.94
N GLY A 351 -6.94 -11.81 -14.78
CA GLY A 351 -5.54 -11.42 -14.57
C GLY A 351 -5.08 -10.20 -15.40
N ARG A 352 -6.01 -9.40 -15.93
CA ARG A 352 -5.68 -8.17 -16.67
C ARG A 352 -5.34 -7.03 -15.72
N ALA A 353 -4.23 -7.18 -15.02
CA ALA A 353 -3.78 -6.25 -14.01
C ALA A 353 -2.26 -6.28 -13.87
N PHE A 354 -1.71 -5.23 -13.26
CA PHE A 354 -0.34 -5.20 -12.78
C PHE A 354 -0.26 -4.49 -11.42
N VAL A 355 0.77 -4.76 -10.65
CA VAL A 355 1.03 -4.08 -9.37
C VAL A 355 2.13 -3.05 -9.57
N ALA A 356 1.95 -1.85 -9.03
CA ALA A 356 2.95 -0.80 -9.11
C ALA A 356 3.12 -0.06 -7.78
N PHE A 357 4.38 0.24 -7.45
CA PHE A 357 4.77 1.09 -6.34
C PHE A 357 4.81 2.55 -6.80
N ASP A 358 3.62 3.16 -6.94
CA ASP A 358 3.46 4.49 -7.52
C ASP A 358 4.05 5.63 -6.68
N TRP A 359 4.45 5.35 -5.46
CA TRP A 359 5.19 6.31 -4.66
C TRP A 359 6.57 6.62 -5.24
N LEU A 360 7.17 5.69 -6.00
CA LEU A 360 8.44 5.89 -6.70
C LEU A 360 8.27 6.75 -7.95
N ALA A 361 7.27 6.44 -8.75
CA ALA A 361 6.90 7.17 -9.96
C ALA A 361 5.52 6.74 -10.44
N ASP A 362 4.85 7.62 -11.19
CA ASP A 362 3.59 7.29 -11.86
C ASP A 362 3.82 6.22 -12.93
N SER A 363 3.18 5.07 -12.77
CA SER A 363 3.29 3.90 -13.67
C SER A 363 2.28 3.91 -14.82
N THR A 364 1.43 4.94 -14.91
CA THR A 364 0.40 5.05 -15.96
C THR A 364 0.96 4.86 -17.36
N GLY A 365 0.37 3.94 -18.11
CA GLY A 365 0.82 3.57 -19.46
C GLY A 365 1.84 2.43 -19.49
N PHE A 366 2.18 1.83 -18.34
CA PHE A 366 2.90 0.55 -18.34
C PHE A 366 2.12 -0.49 -19.12
N ASP A 367 2.85 -1.30 -19.87
CA ASP A 367 2.25 -2.33 -20.69
C ASP A 367 3.14 -3.55 -20.78
N PHE A 368 2.50 -4.73 -20.76
CA PHE A 368 3.16 -6.02 -21.00
C PHE A 368 2.17 -6.96 -21.67
N ALA A 369 2.48 -7.45 -22.88
CA ALA A 369 1.58 -8.26 -23.67
C ALA A 369 2.32 -9.29 -24.52
N ALA A 370 1.61 -10.35 -24.93
CA ALA A 370 2.08 -11.26 -25.96
C ALA A 370 1.55 -10.86 -27.34
N HIS A 371 2.35 -11.11 -28.36
CA HIS A 371 2.00 -10.87 -29.75
C HIS A 371 2.25 -12.12 -30.58
N ALA A 372 1.21 -12.59 -31.28
CA ALA A 372 1.28 -13.73 -32.20
C ALA A 372 0.35 -13.53 -33.40
N SER A 373 0.82 -13.78 -34.60
CA SER A 373 0.01 -13.73 -35.84
C SER A 373 -0.77 -12.42 -36.00
N GLY A 374 -0.19 -11.30 -35.60
CA GLY A 374 -0.82 -9.96 -35.70
C GLY A 374 -1.87 -9.70 -34.60
N GLN A 375 -2.07 -10.61 -33.67
CA GLN A 375 -2.96 -10.44 -32.53
C GLN A 375 -2.16 -10.10 -31.26
N ARG A 376 -2.77 -9.31 -30.37
CA ARG A 376 -2.28 -8.94 -29.07
C ARG A 376 -3.05 -9.71 -27.97
N TYR A 377 -2.33 -10.14 -26.95
CA TYR A 377 -2.88 -10.86 -25.79
C TYR A 377 -2.39 -10.15 -24.52
N GLU A 378 -3.35 -9.70 -23.70
CA GLU A 378 -3.08 -9.00 -22.44
C GLU A 378 -2.53 -9.92 -21.35
N MET A 379 -1.96 -9.33 -20.30
CA MET A 379 -1.66 -10.02 -19.03
C MET A 379 -2.85 -10.89 -18.60
N GLY A 380 -2.60 -12.05 -18.02
CA GLY A 380 -3.61 -13.04 -17.64
C GLY A 380 -4.08 -13.97 -18.79
N SER A 381 -3.77 -13.62 -20.03
CA SER A 381 -4.21 -14.45 -21.19
C SER A 381 -3.57 -15.83 -21.19
N GLN A 382 -4.38 -16.81 -21.53
CA GLN A 382 -3.96 -18.19 -21.83
C GLN A 382 -3.91 -18.39 -23.35
N LEU A 383 -2.77 -18.80 -23.87
CA LEU A 383 -2.54 -18.98 -25.30
C LEU A 383 -1.69 -20.21 -25.59
N VAL A 384 -1.84 -20.78 -26.77
CA VAL A 384 -1.02 -21.91 -27.22
C VAL A 384 0.28 -21.38 -27.82
N PHE A 385 1.38 -22.05 -27.53
CA PHE A 385 2.69 -21.74 -28.10
C PHE A 385 2.62 -21.82 -29.64
N SER A 386 3.16 -20.81 -30.29
CA SER A 386 3.25 -20.76 -31.75
C SER A 386 4.54 -20.08 -32.21
N ASN A 387 4.98 -20.45 -33.42
CA ASN A 387 6.15 -19.81 -34.00
C ASN A 387 5.90 -18.30 -34.22
N GLY A 388 6.89 -17.48 -33.82
CA GLY A 388 6.80 -16.03 -33.94
C GLY A 388 6.09 -15.35 -32.77
N LEU A 389 5.68 -16.10 -31.74
CA LEU A 389 5.19 -15.52 -30.49
C LEU A 389 6.28 -14.69 -29.82
N SER A 390 5.96 -13.47 -29.44
CA SER A 390 6.87 -12.57 -28.73
C SER A 390 6.18 -11.86 -27.59
N LEU A 391 6.91 -11.59 -26.52
CA LEU A 391 6.49 -10.72 -25.42
C LEU A 391 7.01 -9.33 -25.67
N GLN A 392 6.21 -8.33 -25.40
CA GLN A 392 6.59 -6.92 -25.54
C GLN A 392 6.12 -6.16 -24.32
N GLY A 393 6.95 -5.24 -23.83
CA GLY A 393 6.61 -4.37 -22.73
C GLY A 393 7.08 -2.95 -23.00
N GLN A 394 6.42 -1.99 -22.36
CA GLN A 394 6.81 -0.59 -22.29
C GLN A 394 6.57 -0.02 -20.90
N ALA A 395 7.41 0.93 -20.49
CA ALA A 395 7.31 1.66 -19.24
C ALA A 395 7.51 3.16 -19.43
N PRO A 396 6.81 4.04 -18.68
CA PRO A 396 6.90 5.49 -18.84
C PRO A 396 8.27 6.07 -18.46
N LEU A 397 9.10 5.31 -17.77
CA LEU A 397 10.50 5.62 -17.43
C LEU A 397 11.45 4.59 -18.05
N PRO A 398 12.73 4.92 -18.25
CA PRO A 398 13.75 3.91 -18.48
C PRO A 398 13.87 3.05 -17.21
N VAL A 399 13.79 1.74 -17.39
CA VAL A 399 13.83 0.77 -16.28
C VAL A 399 14.83 -0.33 -16.54
N GLN A 400 15.24 -1.04 -15.53
CA GLN A 400 15.80 -2.37 -15.67
C GLN A 400 14.65 -3.37 -15.72
N TRP A 401 14.46 -3.99 -16.85
CA TRP A 401 13.52 -5.08 -17.06
C TRP A 401 14.09 -6.39 -16.57
N ARG A 402 13.28 -7.19 -15.92
CA ARG A 402 13.54 -8.60 -15.63
C ARG A 402 12.36 -9.41 -16.13
N LEU A 403 12.61 -10.34 -17.04
CA LEU A 403 11.62 -11.28 -17.53
C LEU A 403 11.81 -12.62 -16.84
N LEU A 404 10.74 -13.13 -16.25
CA LEU A 404 10.72 -14.41 -15.57
C LEU A 404 9.91 -15.43 -16.37
N HIS A 405 10.39 -16.65 -16.43
CA HIS A 405 9.73 -17.81 -17.02
C HIS A 405 9.61 -18.89 -15.94
N ASN A 406 8.38 -19.25 -15.57
CA ASN A 406 8.09 -20.18 -14.47
C ASN A 406 8.87 -19.80 -13.18
N GLY A 407 8.84 -18.52 -12.81
CA GLY A 407 9.53 -17.96 -11.65
C GLY A 407 11.07 -17.82 -11.77
N LYS A 408 11.66 -18.19 -12.90
CA LYS A 408 13.12 -18.09 -13.12
C LYS A 408 13.45 -16.95 -14.07
N LEU A 409 14.42 -16.14 -13.71
CA LEU A 409 14.94 -15.08 -14.57
C LEU A 409 15.51 -15.65 -15.89
N VAL A 410 15.03 -15.13 -17.02
CA VAL A 410 15.45 -15.56 -18.36
C VAL A 410 16.01 -14.43 -19.22
N GLU A 411 15.70 -13.17 -18.90
CA GLU A 411 16.19 -11.99 -19.61
C GLU A 411 16.30 -10.79 -18.67
N GLU A 412 17.37 -10.03 -18.81
CA GLU A 412 17.52 -8.69 -18.23
C GLU A 412 17.87 -7.70 -19.34
N SER A 413 17.21 -6.55 -19.33
CA SER A 413 17.53 -5.48 -20.29
C SER A 413 17.23 -4.12 -19.66
N THR A 414 17.79 -3.04 -20.25
CA THR A 414 17.57 -1.68 -19.76
C THR A 414 16.94 -0.84 -20.85
N GLY A 415 15.98 -0.01 -20.46
CA GLY A 415 15.31 0.90 -21.41
C GLY A 415 13.82 1.03 -21.11
N ARG A 416 13.12 1.77 -22.00
CA ARG A 416 11.67 1.96 -21.86
C ARG A 416 10.85 0.81 -22.42
N THR A 417 11.46 -0.03 -23.23
CA THR A 417 10.79 -1.14 -23.91
C THR A 417 11.59 -2.41 -23.79
N ILE A 418 10.89 -3.54 -23.77
CA ILE A 418 11.46 -4.88 -23.87
C ILE A 418 10.76 -5.63 -25.00
N ARG A 419 11.50 -6.47 -25.71
CA ARG A 419 10.95 -7.44 -26.66
C ARG A 419 11.70 -8.75 -26.53
N PHE A 420 10.93 -9.83 -26.29
CA PHE A 420 11.49 -11.16 -26.05
C PHE A 420 10.79 -12.19 -26.95
N PRO A 421 11.51 -12.91 -27.84
CA PRO A 421 10.92 -14.02 -28.59
C PRO A 421 10.69 -15.22 -27.66
N VAL A 422 9.47 -15.72 -27.62
CA VAL A 422 9.14 -16.89 -26.83
C VAL A 422 9.63 -18.14 -27.56
N SER A 423 10.44 -18.96 -26.86
CA SER A 423 11.02 -20.18 -27.43
C SER A 423 10.43 -21.47 -26.87
N GLN A 424 9.67 -21.38 -25.76
CA GLN A 424 9.09 -22.54 -25.08
C GLN A 424 7.82 -22.17 -24.31
N PRO A 425 6.89 -23.13 -24.11
CA PRO A 425 5.73 -22.95 -23.25
C PRO A 425 6.10 -22.64 -21.80
N GLY A 426 5.18 -22.03 -21.06
CA GLY A 426 5.31 -21.70 -19.63
C GLY A 426 4.66 -20.37 -19.27
N ASN A 427 4.81 -19.98 -18.02
CA ASN A 427 4.26 -18.74 -17.49
C ASN A 427 5.32 -17.65 -17.54
N TYR A 428 5.00 -16.51 -18.15
CA TYR A 428 5.92 -15.39 -18.29
C TYR A 428 5.38 -14.16 -17.60
N ARG A 429 6.18 -13.53 -16.74
CA ARG A 429 5.90 -12.23 -16.12
C ARG A 429 7.11 -11.32 -16.19
N ALA A 430 6.84 -10.03 -16.13
CA ALA A 430 7.88 -9.00 -16.17
C ALA A 430 7.92 -8.22 -14.85
N GLU A 431 9.13 -7.83 -14.46
CA GLU A 431 9.41 -6.88 -13.40
C GLU A 431 10.11 -5.66 -14.00
N ALA A 432 9.72 -4.46 -13.56
CA ALA A 432 10.41 -3.22 -13.90
C ALA A 432 11.01 -2.61 -12.62
N TRP A 433 12.29 -2.27 -12.67
CA TRP A 433 13.07 -1.78 -11.53
C TRP A 433 13.63 -0.39 -11.82
N LEU A 434 13.65 0.47 -10.80
CA LEU A 434 14.27 1.80 -10.82
C LEU A 434 15.51 1.82 -9.94
N ASP A 435 16.46 2.69 -10.29
CA ASP A 435 17.58 3.04 -9.41
C ASP A 435 17.20 4.29 -8.62
N ILE A 436 17.11 4.16 -7.31
CA ILE A 436 16.76 5.23 -6.37
C ILE A 436 17.91 5.40 -5.38
N ASP A 437 18.69 6.48 -5.52
CA ASP A 437 19.85 6.77 -4.68
C ASP A 437 20.87 5.62 -4.62
N GLY A 438 21.10 4.94 -5.78
CA GLY A 438 22.01 3.82 -5.92
C GLY A 438 21.48 2.48 -5.41
N GLU A 439 20.22 2.41 -5.03
CA GLU A 439 19.52 1.20 -4.65
C GLU A 439 18.53 0.79 -5.73
N ARG A 440 18.53 -0.48 -6.14
CA ARG A 440 17.55 -0.99 -7.08
C ARG A 440 16.25 -1.30 -6.36
N MET A 441 15.20 -0.56 -6.68
CA MET A 441 13.88 -0.72 -6.12
C MET A 441 12.91 -1.29 -7.14
N LEU A 442 12.15 -2.30 -6.73
CA LEU A 442 11.05 -2.82 -7.52
C LEU A 442 10.00 -1.74 -7.71
N TRP A 443 9.61 -1.49 -8.95
CA TRP A 443 8.58 -0.51 -9.29
C TRP A 443 7.30 -1.15 -9.80
N ILE A 444 7.39 -2.10 -10.76
CA ILE A 444 6.20 -2.72 -11.35
C ILE A 444 6.36 -4.23 -11.44
N LEU A 445 5.26 -4.95 -11.16
CA LEU A 445 5.08 -6.38 -11.34
C LEU A 445 3.91 -6.64 -12.30
N SER A 446 4.15 -7.26 -13.45
CA SER A 446 3.06 -7.69 -14.32
C SER A 446 2.40 -8.97 -13.81
N ASN A 447 1.13 -9.17 -14.10
CA ASN A 447 0.53 -10.51 -14.06
C ASN A 447 1.09 -11.39 -15.19
N PRO A 448 1.06 -12.73 -15.03
CA PRO A 448 1.63 -13.63 -16.01
C PRO A 448 0.83 -13.74 -17.31
N LEU A 449 1.54 -14.09 -18.37
CA LEU A 449 0.99 -14.66 -19.59
C LEU A 449 1.21 -16.17 -19.55
N TYR A 450 0.18 -16.96 -19.76
CA TYR A 450 0.17 -18.43 -19.66
C TYR A 450 0.23 -19.05 -21.05
N ILE A 451 1.36 -19.65 -21.41
CA ILE A 451 1.62 -20.20 -22.75
C ILE A 451 1.65 -21.73 -22.65
N ALA A 452 0.56 -22.35 -23.08
CA ALA A 452 0.43 -23.81 -23.13
C ALA A 452 1.25 -24.41 -24.29
N PRO A 453 1.66 -25.70 -24.22
CA PRO A 453 2.32 -26.43 -25.30
C PRO A 453 1.57 -26.44 -26.62
#